data_08daf621ec321aed1c66fc94e54ed503
#
_entry.id   08daf621ec321aed1c66fc94e54ed503
#
_cell.length_a   1.000
_cell.length_b   1.000
_cell.length_c   1.000
_cell.angle_alpha   90.00
_cell.angle_beta   90.00
_cell.angle_gamma   90.00
#
_symmetry.space_group_name_H-M   'P 1'
#
loop_
_entity.id
_entity.type
_entity.pdbx_description
1 polymer ?
#
loop_
_entity_poly.entity_id
_entity_poly.type
_entity_poly.pdbx_seq_one_letter_code
_entity_poly.pdbx_strand_id
1 'polypeptide(L)' 'MKPQEIENELKEVVKWNQTTGDRVVRLYALNRFIFDDNTKHCQKCPTVIRNVFNKVKKYYLDNYGD' A
#
# COMPACT_ATOMS: atom_id res chain seq x y z
N MET A 1 -11.01 0.99 -8.85
CA MET A 1 -10.12 -0.17 -9.09
C MET A 1 -10.92 -1.45 -8.86
N LYS A 2 -10.80 -2.40 -9.74
CA LYS A 2 -11.53 -3.66 -9.61
C LYS A 2 -10.90 -4.54 -8.53
N PRO A 3 -11.67 -5.43 -7.86
CA PRO A 3 -11.11 -6.28 -6.80
C PRO A 3 -9.89 -7.08 -7.21
N GLN A 4 -9.88 -7.61 -8.45
CA GLN A 4 -8.73 -8.36 -8.93
C GLN A 4 -7.50 -7.48 -9.12
N GLU A 5 -7.68 -6.24 -9.55
CA GLU A 5 -6.60 -5.28 -9.68
C GLU A 5 -6.00 -4.93 -8.31
N ILE A 6 -6.86 -4.79 -7.30
CA ILE A 6 -6.42 -4.53 -5.93
C ILE A 6 -5.56 -5.70 -5.44
N GLU A 7 -6.00 -6.93 -5.66
CA GLU A 7 -5.25 -8.12 -5.25
C GLU A 7 -3.89 -8.17 -5.95
N ASN A 8 -3.85 -7.90 -7.26
CA ASN A 8 -2.60 -7.91 -8.02
C ASN A 8 -1.63 -6.84 -7.51
N GLU A 9 -2.14 -5.63 -7.22
CA GLU A 9 -1.31 -4.55 -6.66
C GLU A 9 -0.79 -4.92 -5.28
N LEU A 10 -1.62 -5.55 -4.44
CA LEU A 10 -1.20 -6.00 -3.11
C LEU A 10 -0.06 -7.01 -3.21
N LYS A 11 -0.17 -7.97 -4.13
CA LYS A 11 0.87 -8.98 -4.34
C LYS A 11 2.20 -8.33 -4.75
N GLU A 12 2.13 -7.28 -5.56
CA GLU A 12 3.32 -6.53 -5.96
C GLU A 12 3.92 -5.78 -4.76
N VAL A 13 3.08 -5.04 -4.04
CA VAL A 13 3.53 -4.18 -2.94
C VAL A 13 4.23 -4.99 -1.84
N VAL A 14 3.69 -6.15 -1.47
CA VAL A 14 4.26 -6.95 -0.37
C VAL A 14 5.63 -7.53 -0.72
N LYS A 15 6.01 -7.55 -2.00
CA LYS A 15 7.31 -8.04 -2.44
C LYS A 15 8.38 -6.95 -2.48
N TRP A 16 8.00 -5.69 -2.31
CA TRP A 16 8.95 -4.59 -2.42
C TRP A 16 9.90 -4.57 -1.22
N ASN A 17 11.19 -4.47 -1.52
CA ASN A 17 12.22 -4.28 -0.49
C ASN A 17 12.40 -2.81 -0.12
N GLN A 18 12.07 -1.92 -1.05
CA GLN A 18 12.17 -0.48 -0.85
C GLN A 18 10.93 0.19 -1.43
N THR A 19 10.48 1.24 -0.76
CA THR A 19 9.32 2.01 -1.21
C THR A 19 9.77 3.45 -1.43
N THR A 20 10.18 3.76 -2.65
CA THR A 20 10.67 5.09 -3.02
C THR A 20 10.12 5.48 -4.39
N GLY A 21 10.09 6.79 -4.66
CA GLY A 21 9.67 7.32 -5.96
C GLY A 21 8.23 6.93 -6.32
N ASP A 22 8.06 6.36 -7.50
CA ASP A 22 6.74 5.99 -8.01
C ASP A 22 6.04 4.94 -7.14
N ARG A 23 6.82 4.12 -6.43
CA ARG A 23 6.25 3.10 -5.54
C ARG A 23 5.49 3.73 -4.38
N VAL A 24 5.96 4.86 -3.87
CA VAL A 24 5.27 5.59 -2.81
C VAL A 24 3.90 6.05 -3.31
N VAL A 25 3.82 6.58 -4.52
CA VAL A 25 2.57 7.03 -5.12
C VAL A 25 1.60 5.84 -5.28
N ARG A 26 2.11 4.70 -5.77
CA ARG A 26 1.29 3.51 -5.93
C ARG A 26 0.80 2.98 -4.59
N LEU A 27 1.67 2.96 -3.59
CA LEU A 27 1.32 2.52 -2.24
C LEU A 27 0.21 3.39 -1.64
N TYR A 28 0.35 4.70 -1.74
CA TYR A 28 -0.63 5.62 -1.19
C TYR A 28 -1.97 5.54 -1.92
N ALA A 29 -1.96 5.36 -3.24
CA ALA A 29 -3.17 5.17 -4.01
C ALA A 29 -3.89 3.89 -3.58
N LEU A 30 -3.15 2.81 -3.37
CA LEU A 30 -3.71 1.55 -2.92
C LEU A 30 -4.30 1.67 -1.51
N ASN A 31 -3.59 2.33 -0.61
CA ASN A 31 -4.07 2.60 0.75
C ASN A 31 -5.40 3.37 0.71
N ARG A 32 -5.48 4.37 -0.15
CA ARG A 32 -6.70 5.16 -0.31
C ARG A 32 -7.89 4.30 -0.75
N PHE A 33 -7.64 3.39 -1.69
CA PHE A 33 -8.70 2.50 -2.19
C PHE A 33 -9.15 1.50 -1.14
N ILE A 34 -8.21 0.89 -0.44
CA ILE A 34 -8.50 -0.18 0.52
C ILE A 34 -9.22 0.36 1.75
N PHE A 35 -8.72 1.48 2.29
CA PHE A 35 -9.20 2.02 3.56
C PHE A 35 -10.08 3.25 3.40
N ASP A 36 -10.36 3.66 2.16
CA ASP A 36 -11.11 4.88 1.86
C ASP A 36 -10.52 6.08 2.61
N ASP A 37 -9.20 6.14 2.65
CA ASP A 37 -8.45 7.13 3.40
C ASP A 37 -8.08 8.30 2.50
N ASN A 38 -8.71 9.46 2.73
CA ASN A 38 -8.46 10.67 1.96
C ASN A 38 -7.38 11.55 2.58
N THR A 39 -6.74 11.08 3.64
CA THR A 39 -5.67 11.83 4.29
C THR A 39 -4.46 11.95 3.36
N LYS A 40 -3.91 13.16 3.28
CA LYS A 40 -2.69 13.38 2.51
C LYS A 40 -1.50 12.96 3.36
N HIS A 41 -0.80 11.94 2.90
CA HIS A 41 0.40 11.45 3.59
C HIS A 41 1.65 12.11 3.00
N CYS A 42 2.64 12.31 3.85
CA CYS A 42 3.93 12.84 3.41
C CYS A 42 4.66 11.82 2.55
N GLN A 43 4.99 12.19 1.31
CA GLN A 43 5.68 11.29 0.38
C GLN A 43 7.18 11.23 0.62
N LYS A 44 7.70 12.13 1.48
CA LYS A 44 9.13 12.22 1.76
C LYS A 44 9.51 11.77 3.17
N CYS A 45 8.53 11.36 3.97
CA CYS A 45 8.74 10.96 5.36
C CYS A 45 8.87 9.44 5.46
N PRO A 46 10.07 8.89 5.71
CA PRO A 46 10.25 7.44 5.76
C PRO A 46 9.36 6.75 6.77
N THR A 47 9.13 7.36 7.92
CA THR A 47 8.27 6.80 8.96
C THR A 47 6.83 6.63 8.47
N VAL A 48 6.29 7.67 7.81
CA VAL A 48 4.93 7.62 7.27
C VAL A 48 4.82 6.56 6.19
N ILE A 49 5.80 6.52 5.29
CA ILE A 49 5.83 5.52 4.21
C ILE A 49 5.83 4.11 4.80
N ARG A 50 6.69 3.88 5.80
CA ARG A 50 6.77 2.57 6.46
C ARG A 50 5.44 2.19 7.11
N ASN A 51 4.81 3.13 7.82
CA ASN A 51 3.55 2.86 8.51
C ASN A 51 2.45 2.49 7.52
N VAL A 52 2.34 3.21 6.41
CA VAL A 52 1.36 2.91 5.37
C VAL A 52 1.67 1.56 4.73
N PHE A 53 2.94 1.29 4.44
CA PHE A 53 3.36 0.01 3.87
C PHE A 53 2.98 -1.15 4.79
N ASN A 54 3.28 -1.04 6.08
CA ASN A 54 2.96 -2.09 7.05
C ASN A 54 1.45 -2.30 7.15
N LYS A 55 0.67 -1.23 7.12
CA LYS A 55 -0.78 -1.29 7.17
C LYS A 55 -1.35 -2.03 5.97
N VAL A 56 -0.86 -1.71 4.78
CA VAL A 56 -1.29 -2.36 3.53
C VAL A 56 -0.85 -3.83 3.53
N LYS A 57 0.36 -4.11 3.97
CA LYS A 57 0.89 -5.48 4.04
C LYS A 57 0.06 -6.33 4.98
N LYS A 58 -0.30 -5.78 6.14
CA LYS A 58 -1.14 -6.48 7.10
C LYS A 58 -2.52 -6.79 6.51
N TYR A 59 -3.09 -5.82 5.82
CA TYR A 59 -4.37 -6.01 5.13
C TYR A 59 -4.29 -7.19 4.16
N TYR A 60 -3.22 -7.26 3.37
CA TYR A 60 -3.02 -8.36 2.44
C TYR A 60 -2.96 -9.70 3.16
N LEU A 61 -2.16 -9.78 4.22
CA LEU A 61 -2.01 -11.03 4.98
C LEU A 61 -3.32 -11.47 5.63
N ASP A 62 -4.11 -10.51 6.12
CA ASP A 62 -5.38 -10.81 6.79
C ASP A 62 -6.47 -11.26 5.80
N ASN A 63 -6.44 -10.78 4.57
CA ASN A 63 -7.52 -11.01 3.60
C ASN A 63 -7.14 -11.97 2.47
N TYR A 64 -5.88 -12.03 2.10
CA TYR A 64 -5.40 -12.83 0.98
C TYR A 64 -4.22 -13.73 1.32
N GLY A 65 -3.61 -13.51 2.48
CA GLY A 65 -2.49 -14.34 2.93
C GLY A 65 -2.97 -15.66 3.49
N ASP A 66 -2.18 -16.68 3.31
CA ASP A 66 -2.44 -17.99 3.87
C ASP A 66 -2.01 -18.08 5.33
#